data_a5cff69e3ad7a507fde746911d0f65ec
#
_entry.id   a5cff69e3ad7a507fde746911d0f65ec
#
_cell.length_a   1.000
_cell.length_b   1.000
_cell.length_c   1.000
_cell.angle_alpha   90.00
_cell.angle_beta   90.00
_cell.angle_gamma   90.00
#
_symmetry.space_group_name_H-M   'P 1'
#
loop_
_entity.id
_entity.type
_entity.pdbx_description
1 polymer ?
#
loop_
_entity_poly.entity_id
_entity_poly.type
_entity_poly.pdbx_seq_one_letter_code
_entity_poly.pdbx_strand_id
1 'polypeptide(L)' 'MKPKLDYRPYHMKLLRIKKDITRKQIAEYTGVSYQTLSMIETAQRKGTFRFWMKYKQLFDLSDEELIKLYENENPESDD' A
#
# COMPACT_ATOMS: atom_id res chain seq x y z
N MET A 1 12.31 9.12 22.81
CA MET A 1 11.25 9.16 21.79
C MET A 1 11.45 8.01 20.81
N LYS A 2 10.44 7.21 20.62
CA LYS A 2 10.54 6.10 19.66
C LYS A 2 10.40 6.61 18.25
N PRO A 3 11.20 6.12 17.30
CA PRO A 3 11.02 6.49 15.92
C PRO A 3 9.67 6.00 15.38
N LYS A 4 9.12 6.75 14.44
CA LYS A 4 7.88 6.35 13.81
C LYS A 4 8.14 5.14 12.92
N LEU A 5 7.36 4.09 13.10
CA LEU A 5 7.48 2.89 12.28
C LEU A 5 6.74 3.07 10.96
N ASP A 6 7.33 2.55 9.90
CA ASP A 6 6.69 2.53 8.59
C ASP A 6 5.94 1.21 8.43
N TYR A 7 4.64 1.26 8.58
CA TYR A 7 3.81 0.06 8.48
C TYR A 7 3.43 -0.28 7.04
N ARG A 8 3.42 0.73 6.17
CA ARG A 8 3.02 0.51 4.78
C ARG A 8 3.90 -0.51 4.05
N PRO A 9 5.24 -0.42 4.11
CA PRO A 9 6.06 -1.40 3.40
C PRO A 9 5.79 -2.82 3.84
N TYR A 10 5.68 -3.03 5.14
CA TYR A 10 5.43 -4.35 5.71
C TYR A 10 4.05 -4.86 5.31
N HIS A 11 3.04 -4.02 5.47
CA HIS A 11 1.65 -4.41 5.19
C HIS A 11 1.44 -4.70 3.70
N MET A 12 1.97 -3.86 2.83
CA MET A 12 1.84 -4.07 1.40
C MET A 12 2.58 -5.33 0.94
N LYS A 13 3.71 -5.63 1.55
CA LYS A 13 4.43 -6.86 1.26
C LYS A 13 3.60 -8.09 1.64
N LEU A 14 2.98 -8.07 2.82
CA LEU A 14 2.12 -9.17 3.25
C LEU A 14 0.95 -9.38 2.31
N LEU A 15 0.33 -8.29 1.84
CA LEU A 15 -0.77 -8.37 0.88
C LEU A 15 -0.32 -9.02 -0.42
N ARG A 16 0.85 -8.64 -0.93
CA ARG A 16 1.37 -9.25 -2.16
C ARG A 16 1.59 -10.75 -2.01
N ILE A 17 2.17 -11.16 -0.88
CA ILE A 17 2.42 -12.58 -0.61
C ILE A 17 1.11 -13.33 -0.47
N LYS A 18 0.16 -12.78 0.27
CA LYS A 18 -1.13 -13.42 0.53
C LYS A 18 -1.91 -13.64 -0.76
N LYS A 19 -1.87 -12.68 -1.68
CA LYS A 19 -2.61 -12.74 -2.94
C LYS A 19 -1.77 -13.28 -4.10
N ASP A 20 -0.49 -13.53 -3.85
CA ASP A 20 0.45 -14.01 -4.89
C ASP A 20 0.50 -13.04 -6.07
N ILE A 21 0.62 -11.76 -5.79
CA ILE A 21 0.68 -10.70 -6.79
C ILE A 21 2.05 -10.04 -6.72
N THR A 22 2.69 -9.88 -7.89
CA THR A 22 4.02 -9.27 -7.96
C THR A 22 3.90 -7.75 -8.04
N ARG A 23 5.00 -7.05 -7.72
CA ARG A 23 5.06 -5.59 -7.88
C ARG A 23 4.80 -5.19 -9.32
N LYS A 24 5.32 -5.96 -10.27
CA LYS A 24 5.10 -5.68 -11.69
C LYS A 24 3.61 -5.70 -12.03
N GLN A 25 2.89 -6.70 -11.51
CA GLN A 25 1.45 -6.79 -11.73
C GLN A 25 0.71 -5.62 -11.12
N ILE A 26 1.11 -5.20 -9.92
CA ILE A 26 0.51 -4.04 -9.26
C ILE A 26 0.75 -2.78 -10.08
N ALA A 27 1.98 -2.57 -10.54
CA ALA A 27 2.32 -1.40 -11.34
C ALA A 27 1.49 -1.35 -12.61
N GLU A 28 1.36 -2.47 -13.31
CA GLU A 28 0.57 -2.56 -14.53
C GLU A 28 -0.91 -2.27 -14.27
N TYR A 29 -1.46 -2.85 -13.22
CA TYR A 29 -2.89 -2.67 -12.90
C TYR A 29 -3.20 -1.24 -12.48
N THR A 30 -2.34 -0.64 -11.67
CA THR A 30 -2.56 0.71 -11.15
C THR A 30 -2.13 1.81 -12.12
N GLY A 31 -1.34 1.46 -13.14
CA GLY A 31 -0.91 2.42 -14.15
C GLY A 31 0.27 3.28 -13.73
N VAL A 32 1.02 2.89 -12.69
CA VAL A 32 2.22 3.62 -12.28
C VAL A 32 3.47 2.85 -12.70
N SER A 33 4.61 3.53 -12.74
CA SER A 33 5.87 2.86 -13.02
C SER A 33 6.29 2.02 -11.82
N TYR A 34 7.14 1.03 -12.07
CA TYR A 34 7.68 0.20 -11.00
C TYR A 34 8.40 1.04 -9.94
N GLN A 35 9.14 2.05 -10.39
CA GLN A 35 9.85 2.93 -9.48
C GLN A 35 8.89 3.74 -8.61
N THR A 36 7.82 4.25 -9.21
CA THR A 36 6.80 5.00 -8.45
C THR A 36 6.13 4.09 -7.42
N LEU A 37 5.80 2.86 -7.81
CA LEU A 37 5.23 1.89 -6.87
C LEU A 37 6.17 1.64 -5.70
N SER A 38 7.45 1.47 -5.98
CA SER A 38 8.45 1.25 -4.94
C SER A 38 8.46 2.41 -3.93
N MET A 39 8.37 3.64 -4.43
CA MET A 39 8.33 4.83 -3.57
C MET A 39 7.05 4.86 -2.72
N ILE A 40 5.93 4.46 -3.28
CA ILE A 40 4.68 4.42 -2.54
C ILE A 40 4.75 3.33 -1.46
N GLU A 41 5.27 2.16 -1.81
CA GLU A 41 5.39 1.05 -0.85
C GLU A 41 6.31 1.40 0.31
N THR A 42 7.34 2.17 0.07
CA THR A 42 8.28 2.57 1.12
C THR A 42 7.87 3.85 1.84
N ALA A 43 6.66 4.34 1.56
CA ALA A 43 6.09 5.53 2.18
C ALA A 43 6.85 6.82 1.86
N GLN A 44 7.69 6.81 0.82
CA GLN A 44 8.35 8.02 0.33
C GLN A 44 7.40 8.93 -0.44
N ARG A 45 6.33 8.36 -0.99
CA ARG A 45 5.26 9.09 -1.67
C ARG A 45 3.93 8.57 -1.16
N LYS A 46 2.94 9.44 -1.12
CA LYS A 46 1.59 9.04 -0.70
C LYS A 46 0.81 8.33 -1.79
N GLY A 47 1.21 8.55 -3.04
CA GLY A 47 0.44 8.04 -4.16
C GLY A 47 -0.76 8.92 -4.47
N THR A 48 -1.34 8.74 -5.64
CA THR A 48 -2.51 9.49 -6.05
C THR A 48 -3.78 8.77 -5.62
N PHE A 49 -4.89 9.51 -5.61
CA PHE A 49 -6.20 8.92 -5.35
C PHE A 49 -6.48 7.79 -6.33
N ARG A 50 -6.15 8.00 -7.61
CA ARG A 50 -6.37 6.99 -8.64
C ARG A 50 -5.59 5.71 -8.37
N PHE A 51 -4.34 5.83 -7.94
CA PHE A 51 -3.53 4.67 -7.58
C PHE A 51 -4.22 3.87 -6.48
N TRP A 52 -4.62 4.55 -5.42
CA TRP A 52 -5.19 3.86 -4.26
C TRP A 52 -6.54 3.24 -4.55
N MET A 53 -7.35 3.85 -5.43
CA MET A 53 -8.61 3.25 -5.84
C MET A 53 -8.39 1.97 -6.63
N LYS A 54 -7.39 1.98 -7.51
CA LYS A 54 -7.03 0.77 -8.28
C LYS A 54 -6.44 -0.30 -7.36
N TYR A 55 -5.59 0.12 -6.43
CA TYR A 55 -5.00 -0.79 -5.46
C TYR A 55 -6.08 -1.46 -4.60
N LYS A 56 -7.05 -0.68 -4.15
CA LYS A 56 -8.17 -1.18 -3.38
C LYS A 56 -8.94 -2.26 -4.16
N GLN A 57 -9.19 -2.00 -5.43
CA GLN A 57 -9.89 -2.95 -6.28
C GLN A 57 -9.09 -4.25 -6.45
N LEU A 58 -7.80 -4.12 -6.70
CA LEU A 58 -6.93 -5.26 -6.94
C LEU A 58 -6.86 -6.20 -5.73
N PHE A 59 -6.78 -5.63 -4.54
CA PHE A 59 -6.63 -6.39 -3.30
C PHE A 59 -7.93 -6.56 -2.53
N ASP A 60 -9.04 -6.04 -3.06
CA ASP A 60 -10.35 -6.12 -2.42
C ASP A 60 -10.34 -5.64 -0.97
N LEU A 61 -9.78 -4.44 -0.78
CA LEU A 61 -9.65 -3.84 0.54
C LEU A 61 -10.90 -3.08 0.95
N SER A 62 -11.16 -3.02 2.25
CA SER A 62 -12.17 -2.13 2.79
C SER A 62 -11.63 -0.70 2.79
N ASP A 63 -12.54 0.28 2.92
CA ASP A 63 -12.14 1.68 3.01
C ASP A 63 -11.22 1.90 4.21
N GLU A 64 -11.53 1.25 5.33
CA GLU A 64 -10.73 1.38 6.55
C GLU A 64 -9.31 0.85 6.35
N GLU A 65 -9.18 -0.30 5.72
CA GLU A 65 -7.88 -0.87 5.42
C GLU A 65 -7.07 0.04 4.50
N LEU A 66 -7.73 0.60 3.50
CA LEU A 66 -7.08 1.50 2.55
C LEU A 66 -6.57 2.76 3.24
N ILE A 67 -7.38 3.35 4.10
CA ILE A 67 -7.02 4.56 4.83
C ILE A 67 -5.79 4.31 5.70
N LYS A 68 -5.73 3.19 6.39
CA LYS A 68 -4.58 2.85 7.22
C LYS A 68 -3.30 2.72 6.41
N LEU A 69 -3.39 2.14 5.22
CA LEU A 69 -2.25 2.07 4.32
C LEU A 69 -1.81 3.46 3.85
N TYR A 70 -2.78 4.26 3.44
CA TYR A 70 -2.50 5.61 2.93
C TYR A 70 -1.83 6.47 4.00
N GLU A 71 -2.32 6.36 5.23
CA GLU A 71 -1.82 7.16 6.35
C GLU A 71 -0.59 6.54 7.01
N ASN A 72 -0.16 5.38 6.56
CA ASN A 72 0.97 4.65 7.13
C ASN A 72 0.75 4.34 8.61
N GLU A 73 -0.50 4.02 8.96
CA GLU A 73 -0.87 3.68 10.33
C GLU A 73 -0.69 2.20 10.59
N ASN A 74 -0.51 1.85 11.87
CA ASN A 74 -0.48 0.46 12.28
C ASN A 74 -1.84 -0.18 11.97
N PRO A 75 -1.91 -1.16 11.04
CA PRO A 75 -3.18 -1.77 10.66
C PRO A 75 -3.86 -2.55 11.79
N GLU A 76 -3.11 -2.87 12.83
CA GLU A 76 -3.65 -3.60 13.99
C GLU A 76 -4.03 -2.67 15.14
N SER A 77 -3.90 -1.36 14.94
CA SER A 77 -4.26 -0.39 15.97
C SER A 77 -5.77 -0.25 16.08
N ASP A 78 -6.28 -0.27 17.29
CA ASP A 78 -7.71 -0.12 17.58
C ASP A 78 -8.09 1.32 17.92
N ASP A 79 -7.16 2.22 17.89
CA ASP A 79 -7.44 3.63 18.25
C ASP A 79 -8.07 4.43 17.14
#